data_726d1c1984ac5d74a4bfa67878407225
#
_entry.id   726d1c1984ac5d74a4bfa67878407225
#
_cell.length_a   1.000
_cell.length_b   1.000
_cell.length_c   1.000
_cell.angle_alpha   90.00
_cell.angle_beta   90.00
_cell.angle_gamma   90.00
#
_symmetry.space_group_name_H-M   'P 1'
#
loop_
_entity.id
_entity.type
_entity.pdbx_description
1 polymer ?
#
loop_
_entity_poly.entity_id
_entity_poly.type
_entity_poly.pdbx_seq_one_letter_code
_entity_poly.pdbx_strand_id
1 'polypeptide(L)'
;MQDTFKIGSRTFNSRLLVGTGKYKDLTETDLAIQASGAEIVTVAIRRVNIGQHPNQPNLLSVIPPEKYTILPNTAGCFDANSAVRTCMLARELLDGHNLVKLEVLGDEKTLYPNITETLKAARTLIDDGFEIMVYTSDDPIVAQELESMGCVAIMPLGSLIGSGLGILNPHTISIIKE
;
A
#
# COMPACT_ATOMS: atom_id res chain seq x y z
N MET A 1 -18.81 -15.97 -15.34
CA MET A 1 -17.86 -14.85 -15.52
C MET A 1 -16.81 -14.96 -14.44
N GLN A 2 -15.54 -14.86 -14.78
CA GLN A 2 -14.48 -14.83 -13.78
C GLN A 2 -14.59 -13.51 -13.01
N ASP A 3 -14.61 -13.55 -11.68
CA ASP A 3 -14.69 -12.36 -10.84
C ASP A 3 -13.31 -11.70 -10.79
N THR A 4 -13.11 -10.69 -11.62
CA THR A 4 -11.87 -9.91 -11.67
C THR A 4 -12.08 -8.52 -11.10
N PHE A 5 -11.01 -7.90 -10.56
CA PHE A 5 -11.07 -6.51 -10.17
C PHE A 5 -9.90 -5.70 -10.72
N LYS A 6 -10.08 -4.39 -10.84
CA LYS A 6 -9.08 -3.49 -11.42
C LYS A 6 -8.53 -2.53 -10.36
N ILE A 7 -7.22 -2.27 -10.46
CA ILE A 7 -6.54 -1.19 -9.75
C ILE A 7 -5.71 -0.43 -10.79
N GLY A 8 -6.08 0.80 -11.06
CA GLY A 8 -5.47 1.59 -12.12
C GLY A 8 -5.56 0.87 -13.48
N SER A 9 -4.41 0.65 -14.11
CA SER A 9 -4.31 -0.05 -15.38
C SER A 9 -4.29 -1.57 -15.27
N ARG A 10 -4.21 -2.12 -14.06
CA ARG A 10 -3.99 -3.56 -13.78
C ARG A 10 -5.29 -4.29 -13.47
N THR A 11 -5.36 -5.56 -13.89
CA THR A 11 -6.50 -6.44 -13.60
C THR A 11 -6.03 -7.67 -12.82
N PHE A 12 -6.77 -8.03 -11.78
CA PHE A 12 -6.44 -9.11 -10.85
C PHE A 12 -7.60 -10.09 -10.71
N ASN A 13 -7.28 -11.36 -10.44
CA ASN A 13 -8.24 -12.42 -10.13
C ASN A 13 -8.42 -12.60 -8.61
N SER A 14 -7.42 -12.24 -7.82
CA SER A 14 -7.48 -12.28 -6.36
C SER A 14 -7.72 -10.88 -5.79
N ARG A 15 -8.71 -10.76 -4.88
CA ARG A 15 -8.98 -9.53 -4.12
C ARG A 15 -8.13 -9.42 -2.86
N LEU A 16 -7.30 -10.44 -2.57
CA LEU A 16 -6.45 -10.48 -1.39
C LEU A 16 -5.12 -9.78 -1.65
N LEU A 17 -4.81 -8.79 -0.83
CA LEU A 17 -3.49 -8.17 -0.74
C LEU A 17 -2.79 -8.72 0.51
N VAL A 18 -1.58 -9.25 0.36
CA VAL A 18 -0.82 -9.85 1.47
C VAL A 18 0.38 -8.98 1.81
N GLY A 19 0.63 -8.80 3.12
CA GLY A 19 1.83 -8.13 3.63
C GLY A 19 2.98 -9.10 3.82
N THR A 20 4.20 -8.55 3.91
CA THR A 20 5.45 -9.31 4.12
C THR A 20 6.03 -9.18 5.54
N GLY A 21 5.32 -8.49 6.42
CA GLY A 21 5.77 -8.28 7.80
C GLY A 21 5.36 -9.43 8.74
N LYS A 22 6.19 -9.66 9.77
CA LYS A 22 5.91 -10.59 10.89
C LYS A 22 6.06 -12.09 10.59
N TYR A 23 6.48 -12.50 9.42
CA TYR A 23 6.92 -13.88 9.18
C TYR A 23 8.29 -14.12 9.81
N LYS A 24 8.56 -15.37 10.17
CA LYS A 24 9.78 -15.77 10.84
C LYS A 24 11.04 -15.58 9.97
N ASP A 25 10.90 -15.91 8.70
CA ASP A 25 11.99 -15.85 7.71
C ASP A 25 11.43 -15.77 6.27
N LEU A 26 12.31 -15.66 5.29
CA LEU A 26 11.92 -15.59 3.88
C LEU A 26 11.25 -16.85 3.36
N THR A 27 11.59 -18.03 3.92
CA THR A 27 10.97 -19.30 3.53
C THR A 27 9.50 -19.33 3.96
N GLU A 28 9.21 -18.96 5.19
CA GLU A 28 7.83 -18.86 5.69
C GLU A 28 7.05 -17.78 4.92
N THR A 29 7.69 -16.64 4.61
CA THR A 29 7.10 -15.58 3.79
C THR A 29 6.66 -16.13 2.41
N ASP A 30 7.55 -16.83 1.70
CA ASP A 30 7.25 -17.42 0.40
C ASP A 30 6.09 -18.43 0.48
N LEU A 31 6.14 -19.36 1.42
CA LEU A 31 5.09 -20.37 1.61
C LEU A 31 3.72 -19.75 1.92
N ALA A 32 3.69 -18.73 2.78
CA ALA A 32 2.46 -18.05 3.13
C ALA A 32 1.86 -17.30 1.94
N ILE A 33 2.68 -16.59 1.17
CA ILE A 33 2.23 -15.87 -0.03
C ILE A 33 1.72 -16.84 -1.09
N GLN A 34 2.43 -17.94 -1.35
CA GLN A 34 1.97 -18.97 -2.29
C GLN A 34 0.63 -19.59 -1.85
N ALA A 35 0.50 -19.93 -0.58
CA ALA A 35 -0.72 -20.53 -0.03
C ALA A 35 -1.92 -19.56 -0.06
N SER A 36 -1.67 -18.25 0.01
CA SER A 36 -2.72 -17.24 0.00
C SER A 36 -3.43 -17.06 -1.35
N GLY A 37 -2.78 -17.38 -2.45
CA GLY A 37 -3.24 -17.08 -3.80
C GLY A 37 -3.30 -15.59 -4.14
N ALA A 38 -2.67 -14.73 -3.34
CA ALA A 38 -2.61 -13.29 -3.61
C ALA A 38 -1.72 -12.98 -4.82
N GLU A 39 -2.16 -12.03 -5.64
CA GLU A 39 -1.40 -11.52 -6.79
C GLU A 39 -0.67 -10.22 -6.46
N ILE A 40 -1.09 -9.53 -5.37
CA ILE A 40 -0.51 -8.27 -4.89
C ILE A 40 0.14 -8.49 -3.53
N VAL A 41 1.42 -8.13 -3.43
CA VAL A 41 2.20 -8.28 -2.19
C VAL A 41 2.70 -6.94 -1.73
N THR A 42 2.29 -6.50 -0.52
CA THR A 42 2.71 -5.21 0.02
C THR A 42 4.08 -5.30 0.69
N VAL A 43 4.93 -4.31 0.43
CA VAL A 43 6.31 -4.27 0.91
C VAL A 43 6.63 -2.92 1.55
N ALA A 44 7.03 -2.94 2.83
CA ALA A 44 7.43 -1.74 3.54
C ALA A 44 8.89 -1.38 3.20
N ILE A 45 9.09 -0.46 2.26
CA ILE A 45 10.41 -0.08 1.70
C ILE A 45 11.43 0.31 2.79
N ARG A 46 10.98 0.97 3.84
CA ARG A 46 11.86 1.40 4.93
C ARG A 46 12.28 0.28 5.89
N ARG A 47 11.66 -0.90 5.80
CA ARG A 47 11.81 -1.99 6.78
C ARG A 47 12.46 -3.24 6.22
N VAL A 48 12.50 -3.38 4.90
CA VAL A 48 12.97 -4.60 4.24
C VAL A 48 13.97 -4.28 3.13
N ASN A 49 14.87 -5.21 2.88
CA ASN A 49 15.80 -5.12 1.75
C ASN A 49 15.12 -5.65 0.49
N ILE A 50 15.03 -4.81 -0.54
CA ILE A 50 14.57 -5.16 -1.89
C ILE A 50 15.64 -4.85 -2.96
N GLY A 51 16.91 -4.80 -2.54
CA GLY A 51 18.06 -4.53 -3.41
C GLY A 51 18.99 -3.40 -2.93
N GLN A 52 18.54 -2.55 -1.99
CA GLN A 52 19.32 -1.43 -1.48
C GLN A 52 20.57 -1.86 -0.67
N HIS A 53 20.62 -3.11 -0.22
CA HIS A 53 21.75 -3.68 0.52
C HIS A 53 22.19 -5.01 -0.11
N PRO A 54 23.18 -5.01 -1.03
CA PRO A 54 23.57 -6.21 -1.81
C PRO A 54 24.02 -7.42 -0.98
N ASN A 55 24.55 -7.18 0.23
CA ASN A 55 25.08 -8.23 1.12
C ASN A 55 24.04 -8.73 2.15
N GLN A 56 22.78 -8.34 2.04
CA GLN A 56 21.70 -8.77 2.92
C GLN A 56 20.67 -9.60 2.15
N PRO A 57 19.93 -10.49 2.83
CA PRO A 57 18.83 -11.21 2.18
C PRO A 57 17.87 -10.25 1.47
N ASN A 58 17.60 -10.51 0.20
CA ASN A 58 16.70 -9.70 -0.63
C ASN A 58 15.31 -10.34 -0.65
N LEU A 59 14.29 -9.59 -0.24
CA LEU A 59 12.91 -10.07 -0.25
C LEU A 59 12.42 -10.44 -1.66
N LEU A 60 12.88 -9.74 -2.70
CA LEU A 60 12.49 -10.04 -4.09
C LEU A 60 12.99 -11.40 -4.58
N SER A 61 13.93 -12.06 -3.88
CA SER A 61 14.34 -13.41 -4.22
C SER A 61 13.25 -14.46 -3.97
N VAL A 62 12.29 -14.16 -3.10
CA VAL A 62 11.16 -15.05 -2.78
C VAL A 62 9.81 -14.52 -3.27
N ILE A 63 9.72 -13.21 -3.57
CA ILE A 63 8.54 -12.61 -4.19
C ILE A 63 8.93 -11.90 -5.50
N PRO A 64 9.31 -12.64 -6.54
CA PRO A 64 9.81 -12.04 -7.78
C PRO A 64 8.73 -11.20 -8.47
N PRO A 65 9.10 -10.00 -8.99
CA PRO A 65 8.17 -9.08 -9.65
C PRO A 65 7.50 -9.65 -10.92
N GLU A 66 8.09 -10.69 -11.52
CA GLU A 66 7.55 -11.39 -12.68
C GLU A 66 6.31 -12.23 -12.31
N LYS A 67 6.18 -12.61 -11.05
CA LYS A 67 5.08 -13.45 -10.54
C LYS A 67 4.06 -12.64 -9.76
N TYR A 68 4.50 -11.62 -9.03
CA TYR A 68 3.66 -10.84 -8.13
C TYR A 68 3.71 -9.37 -8.48
N THR A 69 2.59 -8.68 -8.36
CA THR A 69 2.60 -7.22 -8.35
C THR A 69 3.10 -6.75 -6.98
N ILE A 70 4.31 -6.21 -6.96
CA ILE A 70 4.86 -5.61 -5.75
C ILE A 70 4.13 -4.29 -5.48
N LEU A 71 3.62 -4.12 -4.26
CA LEU A 71 2.98 -2.89 -3.81
C LEU A 71 3.84 -2.26 -2.70
N PRO A 72 4.85 -1.45 -3.08
CA PRO A 72 5.67 -0.76 -2.09
C PRO A 72 4.81 0.21 -1.30
N ASN A 73 5.05 0.28 0.02
CA ASN A 73 4.33 1.19 0.89
C ASN A 73 5.26 2.12 1.68
N THR A 74 4.71 3.23 2.11
CA THR A 74 5.40 4.27 2.87
C THR A 74 5.18 4.14 4.39
N ALA A 75 4.95 2.94 4.88
CA ALA A 75 4.74 2.67 6.30
C ALA A 75 5.87 3.25 7.17
N GLY A 76 5.50 4.00 8.20
CA GLY A 76 6.42 4.69 9.09
C GLY A 76 6.88 6.06 8.56
N CYS A 77 6.22 6.65 7.56
CA CYS A 77 6.35 8.06 7.20
C CYS A 77 5.32 8.89 7.94
N PHE A 78 5.74 10.04 8.48
CA PHE A 78 4.90 10.95 9.28
C PHE A 78 4.71 12.31 8.61
N ASP A 79 5.31 12.52 7.46
CA ASP A 79 5.22 13.73 6.64
C ASP A 79 5.22 13.41 5.15
N ALA A 80 4.70 14.33 4.34
CA ALA A 80 4.59 14.17 2.90
C ALA A 80 5.95 13.98 2.21
N ASN A 81 6.97 14.73 2.62
CA ASN A 81 8.29 14.67 1.98
C ASN A 81 8.96 13.31 2.17
N SER A 82 8.84 12.73 3.37
CA SER A 82 9.35 11.38 3.66
C SER A 82 8.64 10.33 2.82
N ALA A 83 7.30 10.43 2.69
CA ALA A 83 6.50 9.51 1.89
C ALA A 83 6.86 9.59 0.41
N VAL A 84 6.95 10.80 -0.16
CA VAL A 84 7.35 11.03 -1.55
C VAL A 84 8.73 10.44 -1.82
N ARG A 85 9.74 10.75 -1.00
CA ARG A 85 11.10 10.18 -1.17
C ARG A 85 11.10 8.66 -1.11
N THR A 86 10.29 8.07 -0.25
CA THR A 86 10.17 6.60 -0.15
C THR A 86 9.57 5.99 -1.41
N CYS A 87 8.56 6.63 -2.01
CA CYS A 87 7.98 6.19 -3.29
C CYS A 87 8.98 6.33 -4.44
N MET A 88 9.74 7.44 -4.50
CA MET A 88 10.80 7.63 -5.51
C MET A 88 11.87 6.54 -5.42
N LEU A 89 12.34 6.24 -4.20
CA LEU A 89 13.29 5.14 -3.97
C LEU A 89 12.70 3.79 -4.41
N ALA A 90 11.44 3.51 -4.09
CA ALA A 90 10.78 2.29 -4.53
C ALA A 90 10.74 2.17 -6.06
N ARG A 91 10.43 3.26 -6.77
CA ARG A 91 10.41 3.30 -8.23
C ARG A 91 11.78 3.00 -8.84
N GLU A 92 12.85 3.55 -8.27
CA GLU A 92 14.22 3.25 -8.70
C GLU A 92 14.59 1.78 -8.48
N LEU A 93 14.29 1.24 -7.29
CA LEU A 93 14.63 -0.15 -6.93
C LEU A 93 13.79 -1.20 -7.68
N LEU A 94 12.67 -0.82 -8.25
CA LEU A 94 11.74 -1.67 -8.99
C LEU A 94 11.60 -1.28 -10.47
N ASP A 95 12.69 -0.79 -11.07
CA ASP A 95 12.82 -0.51 -12.51
C ASP A 95 11.66 0.31 -13.10
N GLY A 96 11.30 1.40 -12.44
CA GLY A 96 10.26 2.32 -12.91
C GLY A 96 8.83 1.96 -12.47
N HIS A 97 8.66 0.99 -11.58
CA HIS A 97 7.34 0.62 -11.02
C HIS A 97 6.64 1.81 -10.38
N ASN A 98 5.39 2.09 -10.79
CA ASN A 98 4.67 3.29 -10.41
C ASN A 98 3.46 3.06 -9.48
N LEU A 99 3.02 1.82 -9.25
CA LEU A 99 1.95 1.52 -8.30
C LEU A 99 2.50 1.50 -6.87
N VAL A 100 1.95 2.34 -6.00
CA VAL A 100 2.40 2.46 -4.60
C VAL A 100 1.23 2.53 -3.64
N LYS A 101 1.43 2.05 -2.40
CA LYS A 101 0.52 2.28 -1.29
C LYS A 101 1.04 3.47 -0.47
N LEU A 102 0.35 4.60 -0.61
CA LEU A 102 0.66 5.79 0.17
C LEU A 102 0.08 5.68 1.57
N GLU A 103 0.92 5.85 2.57
CA GLU A 103 0.58 5.87 3.99
C GLU A 103 1.38 6.98 4.67
N VAL A 104 0.69 8.00 5.19
CA VAL A 104 1.30 9.06 6.01
C VAL A 104 0.61 9.06 7.37
N LEU A 105 1.36 8.76 8.41
CA LEU A 105 0.83 8.59 9.76
C LEU A 105 0.79 9.91 10.53
N GLY A 106 -0.25 10.10 11.31
CA GLY A 106 -0.40 11.24 12.23
C GLY A 106 0.00 10.92 13.66
N ASP A 107 -0.11 9.65 14.05
CA ASP A 107 0.20 9.21 15.40
C ASP A 107 0.87 7.83 15.40
N GLU A 108 1.97 7.72 16.13
CA GLU A 108 2.80 6.51 16.17
C GLU A 108 2.14 5.33 16.90
N LYS A 109 1.27 5.62 17.87
CA LYS A 109 0.65 4.57 18.70
C LYS A 109 -0.59 3.98 18.03
N THR A 110 -1.41 4.84 17.46
CA THR A 110 -2.70 4.45 16.87
C THR A 110 -2.59 4.18 15.37
N LEU A 111 -1.54 4.68 14.72
CA LEU A 111 -1.32 4.63 13.28
C LEU A 111 -2.44 5.28 12.47
N TYR A 112 -3.16 6.25 13.07
CA TYR A 112 -4.13 7.06 12.33
C TYR A 112 -3.43 7.85 11.23
N PRO A 113 -4.09 8.02 10.07
CA PRO A 113 -3.52 8.77 8.96
C PRO A 113 -3.48 10.28 9.26
N ASN A 114 -2.44 10.94 8.79
CA ASN A 114 -2.35 12.41 8.73
C ASN A 114 -2.95 12.89 7.41
N ILE A 115 -4.20 13.30 7.42
CA ILE A 115 -4.93 13.64 6.19
C ILE A 115 -4.27 14.79 5.43
N THR A 116 -3.85 15.85 6.13
CA THR A 116 -3.19 17.00 5.48
C THR A 116 -1.93 16.61 4.74
N GLU A 117 -1.07 15.80 5.37
CA GLU A 117 0.18 15.34 4.75
C GLU A 117 -0.08 14.28 3.68
N THR A 118 -1.12 13.46 3.84
CA THR A 118 -1.55 12.48 2.82
C THR A 118 -1.97 13.18 1.53
N LEU A 119 -2.81 14.22 1.61
CA LEU A 119 -3.26 14.99 0.46
C LEU A 119 -2.08 15.68 -0.26
N LYS A 120 -1.14 16.26 0.48
CA LYS A 120 0.08 16.86 -0.10
C LYS A 120 0.94 15.83 -0.84
N ALA A 121 1.20 14.68 -0.19
CA ALA A 121 1.98 13.61 -0.81
C ALA A 121 1.29 13.04 -2.05
N ALA A 122 -0.02 12.79 -1.98
CA ALA A 122 -0.81 12.28 -3.09
C ALA A 122 -0.72 13.21 -4.31
N ARG A 123 -0.89 14.52 -4.13
CA ARG A 123 -0.77 15.50 -5.22
C ARG A 123 0.58 15.40 -5.91
N THR A 124 1.68 15.47 -5.12
CA THR A 124 3.04 15.41 -5.66
C THR A 124 3.29 14.11 -6.42
N LEU A 125 2.86 12.98 -5.88
CA LEU A 125 3.10 11.67 -6.51
C LEU A 125 2.27 11.47 -7.79
N ILE A 126 1.02 11.98 -7.82
CA ILE A 126 0.18 11.93 -9.02
C ILE A 126 0.79 12.78 -10.14
N ASP A 127 1.27 13.99 -9.83
CA ASP A 127 1.94 14.86 -10.78
C ASP A 127 3.23 14.22 -11.35
N ASP A 128 3.88 13.36 -10.56
CA ASP A 128 5.06 12.55 -10.96
C ASP A 128 4.70 11.21 -11.65
N GLY A 129 3.42 10.95 -11.94
CA GLY A 129 2.96 9.79 -12.69
C GLY A 129 2.84 8.49 -11.90
N PHE A 130 2.70 8.56 -10.56
CA PHE A 130 2.40 7.40 -9.75
C PHE A 130 0.91 7.03 -9.78
N GLU A 131 0.63 5.74 -9.74
CA GLU A 131 -0.69 5.16 -9.46
C GLU A 131 -0.78 4.89 -7.95
N ILE A 132 -1.67 5.59 -7.25
CA ILE A 132 -1.69 5.59 -5.79
C ILE A 132 -2.88 4.79 -5.26
N MET A 133 -2.61 3.76 -4.45
CA MET A 133 -3.54 3.21 -3.48
C MET A 133 -3.30 3.95 -2.17
N VAL A 134 -4.29 4.71 -1.68
CA VAL A 134 -4.09 5.61 -0.54
C VAL A 134 -4.75 5.12 0.74
N TYR A 135 -3.97 4.96 1.81
CA TYR A 135 -4.49 4.74 3.16
C TYR A 135 -5.00 6.06 3.75
N THR A 136 -6.25 6.05 4.21
CA THR A 136 -6.92 7.24 4.74
C THR A 136 -7.88 6.88 5.88
N SER A 137 -8.48 7.90 6.50
CA SER A 137 -9.59 7.70 7.44
C SER A 137 -10.84 7.19 6.72
N ASP A 138 -11.87 6.83 7.50
CA ASP A 138 -13.20 6.48 7.00
C ASP A 138 -14.11 7.70 6.76
N ASP A 139 -13.52 8.88 6.52
CA ASP A 139 -14.24 10.09 6.16
C ASP A 139 -14.58 10.08 4.65
N PRO A 140 -15.89 10.08 4.28
CA PRO A 140 -16.31 10.04 2.88
C PRO A 140 -15.87 11.26 2.07
N ILE A 141 -15.75 12.43 2.70
CA ILE A 141 -15.35 13.67 2.01
C ILE A 141 -13.87 13.61 1.64
N VAL A 142 -13.03 13.14 2.56
CA VAL A 142 -11.59 12.91 2.28
C VAL A 142 -11.41 11.85 1.20
N ALA A 143 -12.20 10.77 1.25
CA ALA A 143 -12.18 9.72 0.23
C ALA A 143 -12.50 10.28 -1.17
N GLN A 144 -13.55 11.09 -1.28
CA GLN A 144 -13.97 11.76 -2.53
C GLN A 144 -12.89 12.74 -3.04
N GLU A 145 -12.24 13.48 -2.15
CA GLU A 145 -11.15 14.39 -2.52
C GLU A 145 -9.97 13.61 -3.11
N LEU A 146 -9.54 12.53 -2.47
CA LEU A 146 -8.44 11.68 -2.94
C LEU A 146 -8.77 11.00 -4.28
N GLU A 147 -10.00 10.53 -4.47
CA GLU A 147 -10.48 10.00 -5.76
C GLU A 147 -10.44 11.08 -6.84
N SER A 148 -10.97 12.26 -6.56
CA SER A 148 -11.00 13.41 -7.48
C SER A 148 -9.59 13.89 -7.86
N MET A 149 -8.60 13.69 -6.99
CA MET A 149 -7.19 13.96 -7.27
C MET A 149 -6.58 12.97 -8.25
N GLY A 150 -7.16 11.77 -8.39
CA GLY A 150 -6.69 10.71 -9.29
C GLY A 150 -6.05 9.51 -8.58
N CYS A 151 -6.26 9.32 -7.28
CA CYS A 151 -5.87 8.08 -6.62
C CYS A 151 -6.62 6.89 -7.25
N VAL A 152 -5.90 5.80 -7.55
CA VAL A 152 -6.47 4.63 -8.24
C VAL A 152 -7.23 3.68 -7.32
N ALA A 153 -7.02 3.79 -6.00
CA ALA A 153 -7.79 3.08 -4.99
C ALA A 153 -7.77 3.82 -3.66
N ILE A 154 -8.91 3.85 -2.98
CA ILE A 154 -9.05 4.39 -1.63
C ILE A 154 -9.08 3.22 -0.65
N MET A 155 -8.24 3.29 0.40
CA MET A 155 -8.11 2.27 1.44
C MET A 155 -8.52 2.87 2.79
N PRO A 156 -9.82 2.99 3.07
CA PRO A 156 -10.29 3.60 4.30
C PRO A 156 -9.98 2.73 5.52
N LEU A 157 -9.69 3.38 6.64
CA LEU A 157 -9.49 2.74 7.93
C LEU A 157 -10.80 2.08 8.41
N GLY A 158 -10.82 0.76 8.52
CA GLY A 158 -11.96 0.04 9.11
C GLY A 158 -11.92 0.09 10.65
N SER A 159 -10.73 -0.08 11.21
CA SER A 159 -10.39 0.05 12.64
C SER A 159 -8.89 0.27 12.78
N LEU A 160 -8.41 0.52 13.99
CA LEU A 160 -6.97 0.69 14.26
C LEU A 160 -6.17 -0.50 13.71
N ILE A 161 -5.08 -0.20 13.01
CA ILE A 161 -4.16 -1.22 12.47
C ILE A 161 -3.68 -2.13 13.62
N GLY A 162 -3.85 -3.45 13.44
CA GLY A 162 -3.46 -4.46 14.44
C GLY A 162 -4.45 -4.67 15.58
N SER A 163 -5.59 -3.97 15.62
CA SER A 163 -6.58 -4.11 16.69
C SER A 163 -7.46 -5.36 16.58
N GLY A 164 -7.66 -5.88 15.37
CA GLY A 164 -8.58 -7.01 15.13
C GLY A 164 -10.06 -6.69 15.29
N LEU A 165 -10.44 -5.39 15.38
CA LEU A 165 -11.83 -4.98 15.68
C LEU A 165 -12.76 -4.98 14.46
N GLY A 166 -12.27 -5.33 13.27
CA GLY A 166 -13.08 -5.35 12.04
C GLY A 166 -13.42 -3.95 11.54
N ILE A 167 -14.67 -3.72 11.14
CA ILE A 167 -15.14 -2.41 10.68
C ILE A 167 -15.96 -1.77 11.80
N LEU A 168 -15.47 -0.65 12.35
CA LEU A 168 -16.14 0.08 13.43
C LEU A 168 -17.33 0.90 12.94
N ASN A 169 -17.24 1.46 11.74
CA ASN A 169 -18.29 2.28 11.14
C ASN A 169 -18.66 1.76 9.74
N PRO A 170 -19.49 0.73 9.63
CA PRO A 170 -19.86 0.17 8.33
C PRO A 170 -20.69 1.15 7.46
N HIS A 171 -21.33 2.15 8.07
CA HIS A 171 -22.14 3.11 7.34
C HIS A 171 -21.27 4.05 6.50
N THR A 172 -20.18 4.61 7.06
CA THR A 172 -19.25 5.46 6.29
C THR A 172 -18.54 4.68 5.19
N ILE A 173 -18.17 3.42 5.46
CA ILE A 173 -17.57 2.55 4.43
C ILE A 173 -18.57 2.30 3.28
N SER A 174 -19.86 2.14 3.58
CA SER A 174 -20.91 2.01 2.56
C SER A 174 -20.99 3.27 1.67
N ILE A 175 -20.98 4.45 2.28
CA ILE A 175 -21.00 5.74 1.57
C ILE A 175 -19.75 5.88 0.64
N ILE A 176 -18.58 5.52 1.14
CA ILE A 176 -17.33 5.60 0.34
C ILE A 176 -17.38 4.65 -0.88
N LYS A 177 -18.10 3.53 -0.75
CA LYS A 177 -18.22 2.54 -1.83
C LYS A 177 -19.18 2.99 -2.95
N GLU A 178 -20.21 3.78 -2.63
CA GLU A 178 -21.22 4.31 -3.58
C GLU A 178 -20.63 5.35 -4.53
#